data_5261ada8eff0b5875d5cbaa07ebc01df
#
_entry.id   5261ada8eff0b5875d5cbaa07ebc01df
#
_cell.length_a   1.000
_cell.length_b   1.000
_cell.length_c   1.000
_cell.angle_alpha   90.00
_cell.angle_beta   90.00
_cell.angle_gamma   90.00
#
_symmetry.space_group_name_H-M   'P 1'
#
loop_
_entity.id
_entity.type
_entity.pdbx_description
1 polymer ?
#
loop_
_entity_poly.entity_id
_entity_poly.type
_entity_poly.pdbx_seq_one_letter_code
_entity_poly.pdbx_strand_id
1 'polypeptide(L)'
;MTRFTMALAVSAALVAPLQAQSDPRLVSAVRLAQEGLGDSARASVGRVLASTRPTDALYPEVLYTIAVVASTAQDKRLYLQRVAVEYSQSEWADDALLQLAQLDYASGSPGGTVQQVQLLLRDYPASPVRARAALWGARAAFDTRNRALACQWANLGVGAAGEDIELRNQLEFQRNRCTAVTAADTAAPPSRPAAQPASQPSGPQWLIQVAALKTRESANNAVAALKRMDYGAFTFKDGEFWKVRAGPFPSEDAARRALEPIGKRLGGKPFVTRASLP
;
A
#
# COMPACT_ATOMS: atom_id res chain seq x y z
N MET A 1 15.01 -7.81 60.18
CA MET A 1 14.45 -6.80 59.25
C MET A 1 15.26 -6.79 57.98
N THR A 2 14.90 -7.67 57.04
CA THR A 2 15.64 -7.87 55.77
C THR A 2 14.94 -7.08 54.64
N ARG A 3 15.61 -6.06 54.13
CA ARG A 3 15.09 -5.25 53.00
C ARG A 3 15.39 -5.94 51.68
N PHE A 4 14.36 -6.46 51.03
CA PHE A 4 14.41 -6.92 49.64
C PHE A 4 14.40 -5.68 48.71
N THR A 5 15.51 -5.42 48.04
CA THR A 5 15.59 -4.48 46.96
C THR A 5 15.24 -5.20 45.67
N MET A 6 14.07 -4.85 45.13
CA MET A 6 13.56 -5.33 43.85
C MET A 6 14.23 -4.53 42.72
N ALA A 7 15.16 -5.14 42.01
CA ALA A 7 15.78 -4.56 40.83
C ALA A 7 14.83 -4.67 39.63
N LEU A 8 14.34 -3.54 39.15
CA LEU A 8 13.56 -3.45 37.91
C LEU A 8 14.54 -3.64 36.74
N ALA A 9 14.51 -4.77 36.08
CA ALA A 9 15.21 -4.99 34.82
C ALA A 9 14.41 -4.28 33.69
N VAL A 10 14.90 -3.14 33.24
CA VAL A 10 14.40 -2.48 32.02
C VAL A 10 14.91 -3.28 30.84
N SER A 11 14.04 -4.05 30.24
CA SER A 11 14.31 -4.75 28.98
C SER A 11 14.37 -3.71 27.86
N ALA A 12 15.58 -3.35 27.44
CA ALA A 12 15.82 -2.58 26.23
C ALA A 12 15.40 -3.45 25.04
N ALA A 13 14.28 -3.13 24.41
CA ALA A 13 13.88 -3.70 23.13
C ALA A 13 14.97 -3.35 22.10
N LEU A 14 15.75 -4.34 21.68
CA LEU A 14 16.67 -4.24 20.55
C LEU A 14 15.83 -4.03 19.29
N VAL A 15 15.65 -2.75 18.91
CA VAL A 15 15.18 -2.37 17.59
C VAL A 15 16.28 -2.75 16.62
N ALA A 16 16.06 -3.81 15.81
CA ALA A 16 16.97 -4.17 14.74
C ALA A 16 17.22 -2.96 13.86
N PRO A 17 18.46 -2.64 13.49
CA PRO A 17 18.74 -1.45 12.71
C PRO A 17 18.10 -1.56 11.34
N LEU A 18 17.14 -0.67 11.06
CA LEU A 18 16.97 -0.14 9.71
C LEU A 18 18.36 0.36 9.29
N GLN A 19 18.75 0.15 8.03
CA GLN A 19 20.04 0.63 7.53
C GLN A 19 20.34 1.99 8.15
N ALA A 20 21.34 2.06 9.03
CA ALA A 20 21.69 3.29 9.68
C ALA A 20 22.40 4.17 8.63
N GLN A 21 22.02 5.44 8.52
CA GLN A 21 22.71 6.40 7.67
C GLN A 21 24.22 6.27 7.89
N SER A 22 24.97 6.30 6.81
CA SER A 22 26.43 6.20 6.85
C SER A 22 27.10 7.54 7.19
N ASP A 23 26.50 8.65 6.75
CA ASP A 23 27.01 10.00 7.01
C ASP A 23 26.61 10.48 8.42
N PRO A 24 27.59 10.85 9.29
CA PRO A 24 27.30 11.29 10.65
C PRO A 24 26.34 12.48 10.76
N ARG A 25 26.31 13.35 9.73
CA ARG A 25 25.40 14.50 9.68
C ARG A 25 23.96 14.06 9.50
N LEU A 26 23.74 13.01 8.70
CA LEU A 26 22.41 12.42 8.47
C LEU A 26 21.96 11.60 9.67
N VAL A 27 22.87 10.84 10.30
CA VAL A 27 22.62 10.16 11.60
C VAL A 27 22.13 11.17 12.65
N SER A 28 22.83 12.31 12.76
CA SER A 28 22.45 13.37 13.71
C SER A 28 21.07 13.95 13.40
N ALA A 29 20.72 14.12 12.12
CA ALA A 29 19.40 14.61 11.71
C ALA A 29 18.29 13.63 12.08
N VAL A 30 18.48 12.33 11.85
CA VAL A 30 17.49 11.31 12.24
C VAL A 30 17.29 11.29 13.75
N ARG A 31 18.37 11.39 14.53
CA ARG A 31 18.30 11.49 15.99
C ARG A 31 17.50 12.70 16.45
N LEU A 32 17.74 13.89 15.86
CA LEU A 32 16.94 15.08 16.16
C LEU A 32 15.45 14.86 15.90
N ALA A 33 15.10 14.19 14.82
CA ALA A 33 13.71 13.86 14.52
C ALA A 33 13.11 12.92 15.58
N GLN A 34 13.86 11.92 16.04
CA GLN A 34 13.43 10.98 17.08
C GLN A 34 13.25 11.68 18.46
N GLU A 35 14.04 12.71 18.72
CA GLU A 35 13.92 13.58 19.91
C GLU A 35 12.76 14.60 19.80
N GLY A 36 11.98 14.58 18.72
CA GLY A 36 10.86 15.50 18.49
C GLY A 36 11.29 16.87 17.91
N LEU A 37 12.57 17.04 17.59
CA LEU A 37 13.13 18.28 17.02
C LEU A 37 13.07 18.27 15.48
N GLY A 38 11.89 18.00 14.91
CA GLY A 38 11.68 17.78 13.49
C GLY A 38 12.13 18.93 12.60
N ASP A 39 11.92 20.21 13.00
CA ASP A 39 12.37 21.38 12.24
C ASP A 39 13.90 21.46 12.17
N SER A 40 14.57 21.20 13.28
CA SER A 40 16.04 21.14 13.35
C SER A 40 16.59 19.99 12.52
N ALA A 41 15.94 18.84 12.54
CA ALA A 41 16.28 17.69 11.71
C ALA A 41 16.20 18.05 10.21
N ARG A 42 15.09 18.62 9.76
CA ARG A 42 14.91 19.04 8.37
C ARG A 42 15.92 20.11 7.94
N ALA A 43 16.16 21.10 8.79
CA ALA A 43 17.19 22.11 8.52
C ALA A 43 18.58 21.49 8.41
N SER A 44 18.91 20.50 9.23
CA SER A 44 20.20 19.79 9.17
C SER A 44 20.37 19.04 7.86
N VAL A 45 19.39 18.23 7.45
CA VAL A 45 19.44 17.50 6.18
C VAL A 45 19.46 18.46 4.99
N GLY A 46 18.72 19.58 5.06
CA GLY A 46 18.71 20.61 4.01
C GLY A 46 20.11 21.21 3.77
N ARG A 47 20.93 21.41 4.81
CA ARG A 47 22.31 21.84 4.65
C ARG A 47 23.19 20.80 3.96
N VAL A 48 22.98 19.52 4.27
CA VAL A 48 23.72 18.44 3.59
C VAL A 48 23.31 18.38 2.12
N LEU A 49 22.00 18.47 1.83
CA LEU A 49 21.51 18.50 0.45
C LEU A 49 22.11 19.65 -0.37
N ALA A 50 22.20 20.85 0.21
CA ALA A 50 22.74 22.01 -0.47
C ALA A 50 24.25 21.88 -0.82
N SER A 51 24.97 20.99 -0.12
CA SER A 51 26.39 20.70 -0.36
C SER A 51 26.64 19.39 -1.14
N THR A 52 25.60 18.68 -1.54
CA THR A 52 25.70 17.38 -2.20
C THR A 52 25.13 17.46 -3.63
N ARG A 53 25.89 17.04 -4.63
CA ARG A 53 25.43 17.04 -6.03
C ARG A 53 24.63 15.78 -6.33
N PRO A 54 23.69 15.82 -7.29
CA PRO A 54 22.91 14.64 -7.71
C PRO A 54 23.76 13.44 -8.20
N THR A 55 25.00 13.70 -8.60
CA THR A 55 25.95 12.66 -9.06
C THR A 55 26.79 12.07 -7.94
N ASP A 56 26.74 12.62 -6.73
CA ASP A 56 27.52 12.13 -5.60
C ASP A 56 26.88 10.85 -5.03
N ALA A 57 27.70 9.89 -4.62
CA ALA A 57 27.23 8.62 -4.05
C ALA A 57 26.36 8.81 -2.78
N LEU A 58 26.59 9.88 -2.05
CA LEU A 58 25.81 10.25 -0.87
C LEU A 58 24.37 10.73 -1.20
N TYR A 59 24.11 11.18 -2.42
CA TYR A 59 22.87 11.88 -2.74
C TYR A 59 21.60 11.04 -2.52
N PRO A 60 21.56 9.73 -2.88
CA PRO A 60 20.41 8.86 -2.57
C PRO A 60 20.12 8.76 -1.06
N GLU A 61 21.18 8.66 -0.23
CA GLU A 61 21.05 8.63 1.22
C GLU A 61 20.45 9.94 1.77
N VAL A 62 20.89 11.09 1.22
CA VAL A 62 20.34 12.40 1.59
C VAL A 62 18.85 12.45 1.25
N LEU A 63 18.43 12.03 0.05
CA LEU A 63 17.02 12.01 -0.34
C LEU A 63 16.19 11.07 0.55
N TYR A 64 16.73 9.89 0.85
CA TYR A 64 16.09 8.96 1.76
C TYR A 64 15.93 9.57 3.16
N THR A 65 16.96 10.22 3.67
CA THR A 65 16.90 10.87 4.99
C THR A 65 15.92 12.04 5.01
N ILE A 66 15.81 12.83 3.92
CA ILE A 66 14.75 13.85 3.80
C ILE A 66 13.38 13.20 3.96
N ALA A 67 13.14 12.04 3.30
CA ALA A 67 11.89 11.32 3.43
C ALA A 67 11.64 10.83 4.86
N VAL A 68 12.68 10.40 5.57
CA VAL A 68 12.58 9.95 6.98
C VAL A 68 12.15 11.09 7.90
N VAL A 69 12.71 12.30 7.73
CA VAL A 69 12.41 13.46 8.58
C VAL A 69 11.29 14.36 8.04
N ALA A 70 10.64 13.96 6.95
CA ALA A 70 9.55 14.70 6.31
C ALA A 70 8.37 14.92 7.27
N SER A 71 7.79 16.12 7.25
CA SER A 71 6.63 16.47 8.08
C SER A 71 5.29 16.04 7.46
N THR A 72 5.28 15.75 6.15
CA THR A 72 4.06 15.34 5.44
C THR A 72 4.26 14.00 4.73
N ALA A 73 3.17 13.24 4.61
CA ALA A 73 3.17 12.00 3.84
C ALA A 73 3.44 12.24 2.35
N GLN A 74 3.07 13.41 1.83
CA GLN A 74 3.30 13.78 0.44
C GLN A 74 4.79 13.99 0.16
N ASP A 75 5.50 14.75 1.00
CA ASP A 75 6.93 14.96 0.86
C ASP A 75 7.69 13.65 1.06
N LYS A 76 7.32 12.86 2.07
CA LYS A 76 7.89 11.53 2.28
C LYS A 76 7.78 10.68 1.01
N ARG A 77 6.60 10.60 0.42
CA ARG A 77 6.35 9.86 -0.83
C ARG A 77 7.22 10.37 -1.98
N LEU A 78 7.27 11.69 -2.17
CA LEU A 78 8.05 12.31 -3.24
C LEU A 78 9.52 11.88 -3.20
N TYR A 79 10.16 12.02 -2.06
CA TYR A 79 11.58 11.72 -1.92
C TYR A 79 11.87 10.21 -1.98
N LEU A 80 11.00 9.36 -1.41
CA LEU A 80 11.14 7.91 -1.55
C LEU A 80 11.01 7.45 -3.00
N GLN A 81 10.05 8.02 -3.76
CA GLN A 81 9.89 7.71 -5.18
C GLN A 81 11.12 8.14 -5.98
N ARG A 82 11.72 9.29 -5.67
CA ARG A 82 12.97 9.70 -6.31
C ARG A 82 14.10 8.71 -6.06
N VAL A 83 14.27 8.24 -4.82
CA VAL A 83 15.28 7.21 -4.51
C VAL A 83 14.99 5.93 -5.29
N ALA A 84 13.77 5.41 -5.24
CA ALA A 84 13.41 4.14 -5.86
C ALA A 84 13.50 4.16 -7.40
N VAL A 85 13.28 5.31 -8.04
CA VAL A 85 13.23 5.42 -9.52
C VAL A 85 14.52 6.00 -10.10
N GLU A 86 14.97 7.16 -9.59
CA GLU A 86 16.13 7.87 -10.14
C GLU A 86 17.45 7.21 -9.68
N TYR A 87 17.45 6.57 -8.51
CA TYR A 87 18.63 5.96 -7.87
C TYR A 87 18.41 4.47 -7.56
N SER A 88 17.76 3.76 -8.47
CA SER A 88 17.41 2.35 -8.31
C SER A 88 18.60 1.41 -8.12
N GLN A 89 19.83 1.84 -8.41
CA GLN A 89 21.05 1.07 -8.16
C GLN A 89 21.70 1.39 -6.81
N SER A 90 21.14 2.31 -6.03
CA SER A 90 21.66 2.64 -4.70
C SER A 90 21.20 1.59 -3.67
N GLU A 91 21.99 1.47 -2.60
CA GLU A 91 21.65 0.64 -1.44
C GLU A 91 20.40 1.10 -0.66
N TRP A 92 19.85 2.29 -1.00
CA TRP A 92 18.68 2.87 -0.37
C TRP A 92 17.38 2.59 -1.16
N ALA A 93 17.48 2.00 -2.33
CA ALA A 93 16.33 1.86 -3.23
C ALA A 93 15.31 0.82 -2.72
N ASP A 94 15.76 -0.30 -2.20
CA ASP A 94 14.90 -1.34 -1.60
C ASP A 94 14.27 -0.86 -0.29
N ASP A 95 15.01 -0.14 0.56
CA ASP A 95 14.45 0.52 1.74
C ASP A 95 13.40 1.57 1.38
N ALA A 96 13.62 2.33 0.31
CA ALA A 96 12.65 3.30 -0.18
C ALA A 96 11.36 2.61 -0.67
N LEU A 97 11.47 1.50 -1.38
CA LEU A 97 10.31 0.70 -1.81
C LEU A 97 9.56 0.12 -0.61
N LEU A 98 10.27 -0.38 0.41
CA LEU A 98 9.63 -0.85 1.64
C LEU A 98 8.87 0.28 2.34
N GLN A 99 9.46 1.47 2.49
CA GLN A 99 8.79 2.60 3.11
C GLN A 99 7.59 3.10 2.28
N LEU A 100 7.68 3.07 0.93
CA LEU A 100 6.54 3.36 0.06
C LEU A 100 5.41 2.35 0.27
N ALA A 101 5.74 1.06 0.36
CA ALA A 101 4.76 0.01 0.64
C ALA A 101 4.04 0.23 1.98
N GLN A 102 4.78 0.59 3.03
CA GLN A 102 4.23 0.92 4.35
C GLN A 102 3.33 2.15 4.31
N LEU A 103 3.76 3.19 3.59
CA LEU A 103 3.00 4.43 3.42
C LEU A 103 1.70 4.20 2.65
N ASP A 104 1.74 3.37 1.60
CA ASP A 104 0.56 2.97 0.84
C ASP A 104 -0.42 2.19 1.71
N TYR A 105 0.07 1.25 2.51
CA TYR A 105 -0.76 0.49 3.43
C TYR A 105 -1.44 1.38 4.47
N ALA A 106 -0.67 2.26 5.11
CA ALA A 106 -1.17 3.21 6.12
C ALA A 106 -2.18 4.20 5.55
N SER A 107 -2.09 4.53 4.26
CA SER A 107 -3.05 5.41 3.57
C SER A 107 -4.26 4.67 2.99
N GLY A 108 -4.45 3.38 3.31
CA GLY A 108 -5.58 2.58 2.83
C GLY A 108 -5.48 2.18 1.36
N SER A 109 -4.27 2.09 0.82
CA SER A 109 -4.00 1.65 -0.55
C SER A 109 -3.27 0.30 -0.60
N PRO A 110 -3.90 -0.82 -0.20
CA PRO A 110 -3.23 -2.12 -0.20
C PRO A 110 -2.80 -2.57 -1.61
N GLY A 111 -3.49 -2.13 -2.67
CA GLY A 111 -3.05 -2.36 -4.04
C GLY A 111 -1.72 -1.71 -4.36
N GLY A 112 -1.49 -0.47 -3.89
CA GLY A 112 -0.20 0.22 -3.99
C GLY A 112 0.90 -0.54 -3.23
N THR A 113 0.61 -0.99 -2.00
CA THR A 113 1.53 -1.83 -1.22
C THR A 113 1.96 -3.08 -1.99
N VAL A 114 1.01 -3.78 -2.61
CA VAL A 114 1.31 -4.97 -3.44
C VAL A 114 2.28 -4.62 -4.56
N GLN A 115 2.08 -3.51 -5.25
CA GLN A 115 2.96 -3.07 -6.34
C GLN A 115 4.38 -2.78 -5.85
N GLN A 116 4.54 -2.02 -4.76
CA GLN A 116 5.88 -1.71 -4.22
C GLN A 116 6.62 -2.96 -3.76
N VAL A 117 5.92 -3.86 -3.04
CA VAL A 117 6.52 -5.13 -2.59
C VAL A 117 6.89 -6.02 -3.77
N GLN A 118 6.08 -6.07 -4.81
CA GLN A 118 6.38 -6.84 -6.01
C GLN A 118 7.65 -6.34 -6.71
N LEU A 119 7.83 -5.02 -6.82
CA LEU A 119 9.05 -4.40 -7.33
C LEU A 119 10.25 -4.78 -6.48
N LEU A 120 10.16 -4.59 -5.14
CA LEU A 120 11.24 -4.90 -4.22
C LEU A 120 11.68 -6.37 -4.33
N LEU A 121 10.75 -7.30 -4.25
CA LEU A 121 11.07 -8.73 -4.27
C LEU A 121 11.60 -9.22 -5.62
N ARG A 122 11.23 -8.56 -6.73
CA ARG A 122 11.71 -8.88 -8.07
C ARG A 122 13.10 -8.29 -8.34
N ASP A 123 13.28 -7.01 -8.03
CA ASP A 123 14.46 -6.24 -8.45
C ASP A 123 15.58 -6.30 -7.42
N TYR A 124 15.26 -6.61 -6.15
CA TYR A 124 16.22 -6.71 -5.05
C TYR A 124 16.11 -8.06 -4.31
N PRO A 125 16.37 -9.19 -4.97
CA PRO A 125 16.17 -10.52 -4.39
C PRO A 125 17.09 -10.82 -3.19
N ALA A 126 18.23 -10.12 -3.08
CA ALA A 126 19.18 -10.25 -1.97
C ALA A 126 18.97 -9.18 -0.87
N SER A 127 17.94 -8.36 -0.94
CA SER A 127 17.67 -7.27 0.00
C SER A 127 17.54 -7.79 1.44
N PRO A 128 18.19 -7.14 2.43
CA PRO A 128 18.03 -7.47 3.85
C PRO A 128 16.62 -7.18 4.37
N VAL A 129 15.88 -6.28 3.72
CA VAL A 129 14.49 -5.96 4.11
C VAL A 129 13.45 -6.84 3.43
N ARG A 130 13.87 -7.84 2.65
CA ARG A 130 13.01 -8.74 1.89
C ARG A 130 11.94 -9.43 2.74
N ALA A 131 12.30 -9.93 3.91
CA ALA A 131 11.34 -10.59 4.81
C ALA A 131 10.28 -9.61 5.33
N ARG A 132 10.70 -8.39 5.66
CA ARG A 132 9.80 -7.33 6.10
C ARG A 132 8.87 -6.87 4.98
N ALA A 133 9.39 -6.74 3.76
CA ALA A 133 8.58 -6.44 2.58
C ALA A 133 7.54 -7.55 2.33
N ALA A 134 7.93 -8.82 2.44
CA ALA A 134 7.02 -9.96 2.30
C ALA A 134 5.90 -9.94 3.36
N LEU A 135 6.15 -9.51 4.59
CA LEU A 135 5.13 -9.35 5.63
C LEU A 135 4.08 -8.30 5.22
N TRP A 136 4.52 -7.11 4.80
CA TRP A 136 3.61 -6.04 4.36
C TRP A 136 2.85 -6.45 3.11
N GLY A 137 3.53 -7.10 2.17
CA GLY A 137 2.93 -7.62 0.96
C GLY A 137 1.86 -8.69 1.24
N ALA A 138 2.14 -9.64 2.14
CA ALA A 138 1.18 -10.67 2.52
C ALA A 138 -0.08 -10.07 3.15
N ARG A 139 0.06 -9.10 4.05
CA ARG A 139 -1.07 -8.36 4.63
C ARG A 139 -1.90 -7.69 3.53
N ALA A 140 -1.27 -6.90 2.68
CA ALA A 140 -1.93 -6.18 1.60
C ALA A 140 -2.58 -7.12 0.57
N ALA A 141 -1.96 -8.25 0.26
CA ALA A 141 -2.51 -9.24 -0.64
C ALA A 141 -3.76 -9.92 -0.07
N PHE A 142 -3.81 -10.18 1.25
CA PHE A 142 -5.04 -10.62 1.90
C PHE A 142 -6.14 -9.57 1.83
N ASP A 143 -5.82 -8.29 2.05
CA ASP A 143 -6.80 -7.19 2.01
C ASP A 143 -7.34 -6.96 0.60
N THR A 144 -6.52 -7.21 -0.42
CA THR A 144 -6.95 -7.19 -1.84
C THR A 144 -7.57 -8.52 -2.30
N ARG A 145 -7.82 -9.47 -1.38
CA ARG A 145 -8.39 -10.80 -1.65
C ARG A 145 -7.54 -11.66 -2.60
N ASN A 146 -6.27 -11.34 -2.77
CA ASN A 146 -5.32 -12.16 -3.52
C ASN A 146 -4.63 -13.16 -2.58
N ARG A 147 -5.37 -14.18 -2.15
CA ARG A 147 -4.89 -15.19 -1.20
C ARG A 147 -3.65 -15.94 -1.70
N ALA A 148 -3.61 -16.29 -2.98
CA ALA A 148 -2.48 -17.03 -3.54
C ALA A 148 -1.18 -16.25 -3.37
N LEU A 149 -1.19 -14.96 -3.71
CA LEU A 149 -0.05 -14.07 -3.55
C LEU A 149 0.30 -13.85 -2.08
N ALA A 150 -0.71 -13.68 -1.22
CA ALA A 150 -0.51 -13.53 0.23
C ALA A 150 0.23 -14.72 0.81
N CYS A 151 -0.20 -15.95 0.45
CA CYS A 151 0.42 -17.18 0.92
C CYS A 151 1.85 -17.38 0.36
N GLN A 152 2.05 -17.04 -0.90
CA GLN A 152 3.38 -17.06 -1.52
C GLN A 152 4.35 -16.15 -0.74
N TRP A 153 3.95 -14.91 -0.46
CA TRP A 153 4.81 -13.96 0.24
C TRP A 153 4.98 -14.28 1.73
N ALA A 154 3.96 -14.81 2.40
CA ALA A 154 4.11 -15.27 3.78
C ALA A 154 5.14 -16.39 3.88
N ASN A 155 5.11 -17.38 2.99
CA ASN A 155 6.09 -18.46 2.96
C ASN A 155 7.50 -17.96 2.64
N LEU A 156 7.64 -17.07 1.64
CA LEU A 156 8.91 -16.43 1.30
C LEU A 156 9.48 -15.68 2.52
N GLY A 157 8.65 -14.90 3.19
CA GLY A 157 9.06 -14.12 4.35
C GLY A 157 9.52 -14.97 5.51
N VAL A 158 8.82 -16.06 5.84
CA VAL A 158 9.24 -17.00 6.91
C VAL A 158 10.65 -17.56 6.62
N GLY A 159 10.90 -17.95 5.36
CA GLY A 159 12.22 -18.44 4.95
C GLY A 159 13.33 -17.37 4.97
N ALA A 160 12.96 -16.09 4.84
CA ALA A 160 13.90 -14.97 4.80
C ALA A 160 14.05 -14.21 6.13
N ALA A 161 13.28 -14.54 7.16
CA ALA A 161 13.25 -13.80 8.44
C ALA A 161 14.53 -13.98 9.29
N GLY A 162 15.38 -14.95 8.95
CA GLY A 162 16.65 -15.18 9.67
C GLY A 162 16.43 -15.40 11.17
N GLU A 163 17.15 -14.66 12.00
CA GLU A 163 17.09 -14.72 13.46
C GLU A 163 16.06 -13.75 14.08
N ASP A 164 15.37 -12.94 13.28
CA ASP A 164 14.33 -12.02 13.75
C ASP A 164 13.07 -12.83 14.14
N ILE A 165 13.01 -13.23 15.42
CA ILE A 165 11.93 -14.07 15.96
C ILE A 165 10.59 -13.36 15.86
N GLU A 166 10.54 -12.05 16.12
CA GLU A 166 9.28 -11.28 16.06
C GLU A 166 8.74 -11.20 14.64
N LEU A 167 9.61 -10.88 13.68
CA LEU A 167 9.24 -10.85 12.26
C LEU A 167 8.77 -12.22 11.79
N ARG A 168 9.48 -13.29 12.20
CA ARG A 168 9.10 -14.67 11.88
C ARG A 168 7.71 -15.01 12.42
N ASN A 169 7.42 -14.70 13.68
CA ASN A 169 6.12 -14.95 14.29
C ASN A 169 5.00 -14.22 13.56
N GLN A 170 5.21 -12.95 13.16
CA GLN A 170 4.25 -12.20 12.38
C GLN A 170 4.01 -12.81 10.99
N LEU A 171 5.05 -13.30 10.34
CA LEU A 171 4.95 -13.97 9.03
C LEU A 171 4.27 -15.33 9.15
N GLU A 172 4.55 -16.10 10.22
CA GLU A 172 3.87 -17.35 10.51
C GLU A 172 2.39 -17.15 10.79
N PHE A 173 2.02 -16.08 11.47
CA PHE A 173 0.62 -15.70 11.62
C PHE A 173 -0.04 -15.50 10.26
N GLN A 174 0.59 -14.77 9.32
CA GLN A 174 0.05 -14.64 7.96
C GLN A 174 -0.02 -15.98 7.23
N ARG A 175 1.02 -16.82 7.36
CA ARG A 175 1.06 -18.16 6.75
C ARG A 175 -0.06 -19.06 7.28
N ASN A 176 -0.36 -19.02 8.59
CA ASN A 176 -1.42 -19.82 9.19
C ASN A 176 -2.81 -19.44 8.67
N ARG A 177 -3.02 -18.22 8.22
CA ARG A 177 -4.23 -17.81 7.50
C ARG A 177 -4.42 -18.57 6.18
N CYS A 178 -3.36 -19.11 5.61
CA CYS A 178 -3.40 -19.91 4.39
C CYS A 178 -3.97 -21.33 4.63
N THR A 179 -3.71 -21.91 5.82
CA THR A 179 -4.17 -23.26 6.17
C THR A 179 -5.57 -23.27 6.81
N ALA A 180 -5.91 -22.23 7.58
CA ALA A 180 -7.15 -22.15 8.32
C ALA A 180 -8.44 -22.18 7.46
N VAL A 181 -8.35 -21.85 6.16
CA VAL A 181 -9.51 -21.83 5.25
C VAL A 181 -9.69 -23.16 4.50
N THR A 182 -8.66 -23.99 4.40
CA THR A 182 -8.82 -25.35 3.85
C THR A 182 -9.60 -26.26 4.80
N ALA A 183 -9.59 -25.99 6.10
CA ALA A 183 -10.39 -26.73 7.08
C ALA A 183 -11.85 -26.25 7.15
N ALA A 184 -12.11 -24.98 6.84
CA ALA A 184 -13.47 -24.43 6.78
C ALA A 184 -14.18 -24.76 5.45
N ASP A 185 -13.42 -24.94 4.36
CA ASP A 185 -13.94 -25.37 3.06
C ASP A 185 -14.26 -26.88 3.00
N THR A 186 -13.77 -27.67 3.96
CA THR A 186 -14.04 -29.13 4.05
C THR A 186 -15.14 -29.51 5.03
N ALA A 187 -15.61 -28.60 5.89
CA ALA A 187 -16.82 -28.81 6.66
C ALA A 187 -18.03 -28.46 5.77
N ALA A 188 -18.55 -29.45 5.06
CA ALA A 188 -19.79 -29.32 4.31
C ALA A 188 -20.91 -28.83 5.25
N PRO A 189 -21.54 -27.67 5.02
CA PRO A 189 -22.79 -27.35 5.67
C PRO A 189 -23.86 -28.31 5.15
N PRO A 190 -24.88 -28.68 5.98
CA PRO A 190 -25.94 -29.53 5.55
C PRO A 190 -26.58 -28.96 4.27
N SER A 191 -26.74 -29.80 3.30
CA SER A 191 -27.18 -29.52 1.93
C SER A 191 -28.38 -28.56 1.86
N ARG A 192 -28.07 -27.29 1.61
CA ARG A 192 -28.97 -26.34 0.97
C ARG A 192 -28.71 -26.44 -0.53
N PRO A 193 -29.72 -26.38 -1.41
CA PRO A 193 -29.49 -26.52 -2.84
C PRO A 193 -28.41 -25.58 -3.31
N ALA A 194 -27.43 -26.07 -4.04
CA ALA A 194 -26.24 -25.40 -4.50
C ALA A 194 -26.61 -24.09 -5.20
N ALA A 195 -26.28 -22.95 -4.54
CA ALA A 195 -25.99 -21.75 -5.27
C ALA A 195 -24.62 -21.99 -5.92
N GLN A 196 -24.61 -22.06 -7.23
CA GLN A 196 -23.43 -22.19 -8.07
C GLN A 196 -22.39 -21.09 -7.68
N PRO A 197 -21.08 -21.38 -7.68
CA PRO A 197 -20.07 -20.32 -7.55
C PRO A 197 -20.38 -19.31 -8.64
N ALA A 198 -20.47 -18.04 -8.24
CA ALA A 198 -20.61 -16.97 -9.20
C ALA A 198 -19.35 -16.98 -10.08
N SER A 199 -19.45 -17.69 -11.20
CA SER A 199 -18.59 -17.53 -12.35
C SER A 199 -18.49 -16.03 -12.61
N GLN A 200 -17.27 -15.51 -12.79
CA GLN A 200 -17.09 -14.18 -13.35
C GLN A 200 -18.04 -14.08 -14.54
N PRO A 201 -18.91 -13.08 -14.58
CA PRO A 201 -19.88 -13.00 -15.66
C PRO A 201 -19.12 -12.73 -16.96
N SER A 202 -18.92 -13.77 -17.76
CA SER A 202 -18.51 -13.69 -19.15
C SER A 202 -19.70 -13.23 -19.99
N GLY A 203 -20.28 -12.09 -19.64
CA GLY A 203 -21.42 -11.50 -20.31
C GLY A 203 -21.36 -9.99 -20.28
N PRO A 204 -22.14 -9.29 -21.10
CA PRO A 204 -22.18 -7.85 -21.10
C PRO A 204 -22.54 -7.34 -19.71
N GLN A 205 -21.62 -6.59 -19.11
CA GLN A 205 -21.83 -6.04 -17.78
C GLN A 205 -22.67 -4.77 -17.85
N TRP A 206 -23.57 -4.61 -16.88
CA TRP A 206 -24.42 -3.44 -16.78
C TRP A 206 -23.66 -2.32 -16.07
N LEU A 207 -23.56 -1.17 -16.72
CA LEU A 207 -22.89 0.02 -16.23
C LEU A 207 -23.86 1.21 -16.29
N ILE A 208 -23.60 2.23 -15.50
CA ILE A 208 -24.28 3.52 -15.58
C ILE A 208 -23.28 4.54 -16.10
N GLN A 209 -23.57 5.17 -17.24
CA GLN A 209 -22.86 6.38 -17.69
C GLN A 209 -23.36 7.54 -16.85
N VAL A 210 -22.52 8.10 -15.99
CA VAL A 210 -22.91 9.13 -15.02
C VAL A 210 -22.66 10.52 -15.55
N ALA A 211 -21.48 10.74 -16.15
CA ALA A 211 -21.11 12.06 -16.67
C ALA A 211 -20.08 11.94 -17.79
N ALA A 212 -20.00 13.01 -18.61
CA ALA A 212 -18.91 13.28 -19.53
C ALA A 212 -18.36 14.69 -19.21
N LEU A 213 -17.12 14.78 -18.73
CA LEU A 213 -16.53 15.98 -18.16
C LEU A 213 -15.28 16.38 -18.94
N LYS A 214 -15.02 17.68 -19.06
CA LYS A 214 -13.88 18.19 -19.84
C LYS A 214 -12.53 17.98 -19.12
N THR A 215 -12.52 17.93 -17.78
CA THR A 215 -11.29 17.81 -17.02
C THR A 215 -11.21 16.49 -16.27
N ARG A 216 -9.99 15.95 -16.17
CA ARG A 216 -9.72 14.74 -15.39
C ARG A 216 -10.02 14.93 -13.89
N GLU A 217 -9.76 16.13 -13.38
CA GLU A 217 -10.00 16.45 -11.97
C GLU A 217 -11.50 16.36 -11.64
N SER A 218 -12.36 16.98 -12.44
CA SER A 218 -13.82 16.89 -12.26
C SER A 218 -14.31 15.44 -12.35
N ALA A 219 -13.74 14.63 -13.24
CA ALA A 219 -14.09 13.22 -13.38
C ALA A 219 -13.66 12.41 -12.14
N ASN A 220 -12.47 12.66 -11.59
CA ASN A 220 -11.99 12.02 -10.37
C ASN A 220 -12.86 12.41 -9.16
N ASN A 221 -13.30 13.64 -9.05
CA ASN A 221 -14.21 14.09 -8.00
C ASN A 221 -15.56 13.38 -8.08
N ALA A 222 -16.10 13.17 -9.29
CA ALA A 222 -17.32 12.38 -9.49
C ALA A 222 -17.14 10.92 -9.11
N VAL A 223 -16.01 10.29 -9.45
CA VAL A 223 -15.65 8.92 -9.02
C VAL A 223 -15.56 8.84 -7.50
N ALA A 224 -14.93 9.80 -6.84
CA ALA A 224 -14.83 9.84 -5.39
C ALA A 224 -16.20 9.98 -4.71
N ALA A 225 -17.12 10.74 -5.31
CA ALA A 225 -18.48 10.87 -4.82
C ALA A 225 -19.28 9.57 -4.93
N LEU A 226 -19.14 8.84 -6.05
CA LEU A 226 -19.76 7.53 -6.26
C LEU A 226 -19.23 6.47 -5.30
N LYS A 227 -17.93 6.46 -5.05
CA LYS A 227 -17.30 5.54 -4.06
C LYS A 227 -17.80 5.80 -2.64
N ARG A 228 -18.08 7.06 -2.27
CA ARG A 228 -18.69 7.38 -0.95
C ARG A 228 -20.15 6.91 -0.83
N MET A 229 -20.79 6.58 -1.95
CA MET A 229 -22.14 5.99 -2.01
C MET A 229 -22.09 4.46 -2.15
N ASP A 230 -20.92 3.83 -1.98
CA ASP A 230 -20.67 2.38 -2.10
C ASP A 230 -20.84 1.82 -3.52
N TYR A 231 -20.77 2.69 -4.55
CA TYR A 231 -20.75 2.24 -5.93
C TYR A 231 -19.31 2.11 -6.44
N GLY A 232 -19.00 0.98 -7.10
CA GLY A 232 -17.82 0.87 -7.93
C GLY A 232 -17.88 1.96 -9.02
N ALA A 233 -16.79 2.66 -9.28
CA ALA A 233 -16.76 3.71 -10.30
C ALA A 233 -15.35 3.88 -10.88
N PHE A 234 -15.30 4.19 -12.17
CA PHE A 234 -14.07 4.45 -12.91
C PHE A 234 -14.28 5.54 -13.96
N THR A 235 -13.16 6.07 -14.44
CA THR A 235 -13.15 7.08 -15.51
C THR A 235 -12.21 6.65 -16.63
N PHE A 236 -12.54 7.00 -17.85
CA PHE A 236 -11.69 6.83 -19.03
C PHE A 236 -11.84 8.00 -19.97
N LYS A 237 -10.83 8.24 -20.81
CA LYS A 237 -10.84 9.31 -21.79
C LYS A 237 -11.50 8.82 -23.09
N ASP A 238 -12.46 9.57 -23.59
CA ASP A 238 -13.10 9.32 -24.87
C ASP A 238 -13.23 10.64 -25.63
N GLY A 239 -12.40 10.80 -26.65
CA GLY A 239 -12.24 12.08 -27.37
C GLY A 239 -11.75 13.20 -26.45
N GLU A 240 -12.49 14.30 -26.42
CA GLU A 240 -12.21 15.47 -25.58
C GLU A 240 -12.75 15.36 -24.15
N PHE A 241 -13.55 14.31 -23.85
CA PHE A 241 -14.23 14.17 -22.58
C PHE A 241 -13.68 13.01 -21.74
N TRP A 242 -13.72 13.23 -20.44
CA TRP A 242 -13.55 12.20 -19.42
C TRP A 242 -14.92 11.65 -19.06
N LYS A 243 -15.17 10.40 -19.46
CA LYS A 243 -16.43 9.70 -19.14
C LYS A 243 -16.30 9.02 -17.78
N VAL A 244 -17.34 9.19 -16.95
CA VAL A 244 -17.44 8.56 -15.61
C VAL A 244 -18.52 7.50 -15.68
N ARG A 245 -18.17 6.27 -15.28
CA ARG A 245 -19.09 5.14 -15.21
C ARG A 245 -19.14 4.59 -13.80
N ALA A 246 -20.35 4.18 -13.37
CA ALA A 246 -20.60 3.44 -12.14
C ALA A 246 -20.94 1.97 -12.47
N GLY A 247 -20.52 1.06 -11.61
CA GLY A 247 -20.71 -0.38 -11.75
C GLY A 247 -19.40 -1.17 -11.63
N PRO A 248 -19.40 -2.47 -11.95
CA PRO A 248 -20.47 -3.22 -12.63
C PRO A 248 -21.68 -3.54 -11.74
N PHE A 249 -22.85 -3.63 -12.36
CA PHE A 249 -24.08 -4.07 -11.70
C PHE A 249 -24.44 -5.48 -12.13
N PRO A 250 -25.01 -6.32 -11.24
CA PRO A 250 -25.31 -7.71 -11.52
C PRO A 250 -26.49 -7.90 -12.52
N SER A 251 -27.35 -6.88 -12.68
CA SER A 251 -28.48 -6.89 -13.59
C SER A 251 -28.85 -5.47 -14.05
N GLU A 252 -29.64 -5.37 -15.12
CA GLU A 252 -30.19 -4.09 -15.60
C GLU A 252 -31.05 -3.43 -14.53
N ASP A 253 -31.88 -4.21 -13.84
CA ASP A 253 -32.75 -3.70 -12.78
C ASP A 253 -31.94 -3.14 -11.60
N ALA A 254 -30.80 -3.76 -11.25
CA ALA A 254 -29.90 -3.22 -10.24
C ALA A 254 -29.30 -1.89 -10.68
N ALA A 255 -28.88 -1.77 -11.94
CA ALA A 255 -28.40 -0.51 -12.51
C ALA A 255 -29.52 0.55 -12.58
N ARG A 256 -30.74 0.19 -12.98
CA ARG A 256 -31.88 1.11 -13.02
C ARG A 256 -32.24 1.68 -11.66
N ARG A 257 -32.21 0.84 -10.59
CA ARG A 257 -32.46 1.30 -9.22
C ARG A 257 -31.40 2.30 -8.70
N ALA A 258 -30.18 2.21 -9.20
CA ALA A 258 -29.10 3.12 -8.82
C ALA A 258 -29.12 4.47 -9.55
N LEU A 259 -29.89 4.62 -10.63
CA LEU A 259 -29.97 5.87 -11.42
C LEU A 259 -30.44 7.05 -10.57
N GLU A 260 -31.51 6.86 -9.79
CA GLU A 260 -32.13 7.93 -9.02
C GLU A 260 -31.19 8.48 -7.93
N PRO A 261 -30.61 7.65 -7.03
CA PRO A 261 -29.69 8.16 -6.02
C PRO A 261 -28.42 8.77 -6.61
N ILE A 262 -27.91 8.23 -7.72
CA ILE A 262 -26.74 8.78 -8.40
C ILE A 262 -27.08 10.14 -9.03
N GLY A 263 -28.22 10.25 -9.72
CA GLY A 263 -28.68 11.49 -10.33
C GLY A 263 -28.94 12.60 -9.31
N LYS A 264 -29.55 12.27 -8.18
CA LYS A 264 -29.76 13.22 -7.06
C LYS A 264 -28.46 13.75 -6.46
N ARG A 265 -27.42 12.91 -6.39
CA ARG A 265 -26.15 13.29 -5.74
C ARG A 265 -25.21 14.07 -6.65
N LEU A 266 -25.11 13.67 -7.93
CA LEU A 266 -24.13 14.20 -8.88
C LEU A 266 -24.73 15.17 -9.89
N GLY A 267 -26.05 15.22 -9.95
CA GLY A 267 -26.75 15.96 -11.00
C GLY A 267 -26.68 15.26 -12.36
N GLY A 268 -27.28 15.87 -13.37
CA GLY A 268 -27.29 15.32 -14.73
C GLY A 268 -28.38 14.26 -14.96
N LYS A 269 -28.26 13.56 -16.09
CA LYS A 269 -29.16 12.47 -16.48
C LYS A 269 -28.36 11.21 -16.71
N PRO A 270 -28.03 10.45 -15.64
CA PRO A 270 -27.34 9.17 -15.78
C PRO A 270 -28.22 8.18 -16.53
N PHE A 271 -27.59 7.28 -17.31
CA PHE A 271 -28.30 6.24 -18.04
C PHE A 271 -27.57 4.90 -18.00
N VAL A 272 -28.34 3.82 -18.07
CA VAL A 272 -27.80 2.46 -18.10
C VAL A 272 -27.19 2.17 -19.47
N THR A 273 -26.04 1.55 -19.49
CA THR A 273 -25.35 1.12 -20.70
C THR A 273 -24.80 -0.30 -20.53
N ARG A 274 -24.69 -1.02 -21.64
CA ARG A 274 -23.94 -2.28 -21.71
C ARG A 274 -22.55 -1.95 -22.25
N ALA A 275 -21.52 -2.44 -21.58
CA ALA A 275 -20.17 -2.40 -22.10
C ALA A 275 -19.41 -3.63 -21.67
N SER A 276 -18.59 -4.19 -22.55
CA SER A 276 -17.45 -4.99 -22.16
C SER A 276 -16.50 -4.07 -21.41
N LEU A 277 -15.98 -4.51 -20.27
CA LEU A 277 -14.84 -3.84 -19.64
C LEU A 277 -13.66 -3.95 -20.60
N PRO A 278 -12.81 -2.90 -20.70
CA PRO A 278 -11.60 -2.95 -21.51
C PRO A 278 -10.64 -4.02 -21.01
#